data_e41398e163f6991f49dc6a721ef6fb5d
#
_entry.id   e41398e163f6991f49dc6a721ef6fb5d
#
_cell.length_a   1.000
_cell.length_b   1.000
_cell.length_c   1.000
_cell.angle_alpha   90.00
_cell.angle_beta   90.00
_cell.angle_gamma   90.00
#
_symmetry.space_group_name_H-M   'P 1'
#
loop_
_entity.id
_entity.type
_entity.pdbx_description
1 polymer ?
#
loop_
_entity_poly.entity_id
_entity_poly.type
_entity_poly.pdbx_seq_one_letter_code
_entity_poly.pdbx_strand_id
1 'polypeptide(L)'
;MTTDTTRSRGLGRLLPALVAGLLAALVVGGFLLSRPGTYTSTMDVVVVPQKVASANDSAALFDSLSRGQVIATAAEVYSQKRWLPEGSKVEVTAGNVAPSAVVTVRAAGSDPGQVTSALERVVASATPEIGKVLAPYTVTTLSTEPSTPESGGLSTPLKLVVALLAGLLTAILAAGAGSTLSRRRAG
;
A
#
# COMPACT_ATOMS: atom_id res chain seq x y z
N MET A 1 19.10 51.54 39.34
CA MET A 1 18.06 50.54 39.10
C MET A 1 17.65 50.63 37.64
N THR A 2 18.34 49.92 36.75
CA THR A 2 18.06 49.91 35.33
C THR A 2 17.34 48.59 35.00
N THR A 3 16.05 48.67 34.86
CA THR A 3 15.17 47.53 34.53
C THR A 3 15.33 47.13 33.06
N ASP A 4 15.65 45.87 32.90
CA ASP A 4 15.95 45.11 31.71
C ASP A 4 14.72 45.03 30.75
N THR A 5 14.59 46.00 29.84
CA THR A 5 13.50 46.08 28.84
C THR A 5 13.83 45.37 27.54
N THR A 6 14.94 44.61 27.46
CA THR A 6 15.40 43.95 26.23
C THR A 6 14.78 42.60 25.98
N ARG A 7 14.06 42.02 26.94
CA ARG A 7 13.56 40.61 26.85
C ARG A 7 12.23 40.46 26.11
N SER A 8 11.45 41.52 25.91
CA SER A 8 10.11 41.41 25.31
C SER A 8 10.08 41.51 23.76
N ARG A 9 11.13 42.07 23.14
CA ARG A 9 11.17 42.25 21.68
C ARG A 9 11.41 40.94 20.86
N GLY A 10 11.97 39.91 21.48
CA GLY A 10 12.22 38.62 20.85
C GLY A 10 10.96 37.76 20.71
N LEU A 11 10.10 37.73 21.73
CA LEU A 11 8.90 36.89 21.74
C LEU A 11 7.85 37.32 20.71
N GLY A 12 7.68 38.63 20.51
CA GLY A 12 6.71 39.15 19.54
C GLY A 12 7.01 38.76 18.06
N ARG A 13 8.27 38.45 17.74
CA ARG A 13 8.67 38.01 16.39
C ARG A 13 8.56 36.51 16.17
N LEU A 14 8.62 35.74 17.26
CA LEU A 14 8.48 34.27 17.17
C LEU A 14 7.01 33.81 17.12
N LEU A 15 6.10 34.64 17.64
CA LEU A 15 4.68 34.27 17.72
C LEU A 15 4.04 33.98 16.35
N PRO A 16 4.20 34.82 15.30
CA PRO A 16 3.64 34.51 13.98
C PRO A 16 4.27 33.28 13.33
N ALA A 17 5.55 33.00 13.57
CA ALA A 17 6.22 31.80 13.08
C ALA A 17 5.69 30.54 13.77
N LEU A 18 5.45 30.59 15.07
CA LEU A 18 4.84 29.49 15.83
C LEU A 18 3.40 29.21 15.37
N VAL A 19 2.61 30.29 15.16
CA VAL A 19 1.24 30.15 14.65
C VAL A 19 1.23 29.53 13.25
N ALA A 20 2.11 29.96 12.35
CA ALA A 20 2.23 29.38 11.00
C ALA A 20 2.64 27.91 11.06
N GLY A 21 3.59 27.54 11.92
CA GLY A 21 4.01 26.16 12.14
C GLY A 21 2.88 25.29 12.70
N LEU A 22 2.10 25.81 13.67
CA LEU A 22 0.96 25.08 14.22
C LEU A 22 -0.13 24.86 13.18
N LEU A 23 -0.47 25.87 12.38
CA LEU A 23 -1.45 25.75 11.31
C LEU A 23 -1.00 24.73 10.25
N ALA A 24 0.27 24.75 9.87
CA ALA A 24 0.82 23.76 8.94
C ALA A 24 0.74 22.34 9.51
N ALA A 25 1.08 22.14 10.79
CA ALA A 25 0.97 20.86 11.45
C ALA A 25 -0.49 20.35 11.50
N LEU A 26 -1.45 21.24 11.78
CA LEU A 26 -2.88 20.90 11.80
C LEU A 26 -3.40 20.53 10.41
N VAL A 27 -3.02 21.26 9.36
CA VAL A 27 -3.43 20.96 7.98
C VAL A 27 -2.83 19.63 7.52
N VAL A 28 -1.53 19.44 7.70
CA VAL A 28 -0.85 18.19 7.30
C VAL A 28 -1.35 17.01 8.12
N GLY A 29 -1.48 17.19 9.44
CA GLY A 29 -2.00 16.15 10.34
C GLY A 29 -3.43 15.78 10.02
N GLY A 30 -4.32 16.76 9.83
CA GLY A 30 -5.70 16.54 9.42
C GLY A 30 -5.81 15.80 8.10
N PHE A 31 -5.00 16.17 7.10
CA PHE A 31 -4.96 15.49 5.81
C PHE A 31 -4.46 14.04 5.91
N LEU A 32 -3.39 13.78 6.68
CA LEU A 32 -2.85 12.44 6.87
C LEU A 32 -3.81 11.52 7.66
N LEU A 33 -4.53 12.09 8.64
CA LEU A 33 -5.49 11.35 9.45
C LEU A 33 -6.80 11.09 8.70
N SER A 34 -7.21 11.99 7.80
CA SER A 34 -8.42 11.81 6.99
C SER A 34 -8.28 10.79 5.86
N ARG A 35 -7.04 10.40 5.51
CA ARG A 35 -6.83 9.34 4.52
C ARG A 35 -7.14 7.99 5.14
N PRO A 36 -8.11 7.24 4.59
CA PRO A 36 -8.38 5.88 5.05
C PRO A 36 -7.11 5.04 4.89
N GLY A 37 -6.85 4.19 5.87
CA GLY A 37 -5.79 3.17 5.75
C GLY A 37 -6.10 2.25 4.57
N THR A 38 -5.07 1.77 3.90
CA THR A 38 -5.21 0.71 2.92
C THR A 38 -4.95 -0.62 3.62
N TYR A 39 -5.91 -1.51 3.59
CA TYR A 39 -5.75 -2.87 4.08
C TYR A 39 -5.37 -3.77 2.92
N THR A 40 -4.51 -4.74 3.19
CA THR A 40 -4.04 -5.70 2.19
C THR A 40 -4.15 -7.10 2.76
N SER A 41 -4.66 -8.01 1.96
CA SER A 41 -4.68 -9.44 2.27
C SER A 41 -4.15 -10.21 1.06
N THR A 42 -3.57 -11.37 1.31
CA THR A 42 -2.98 -12.23 0.28
C THR A 42 -3.47 -13.67 0.41
N MET A 43 -3.47 -14.37 -0.71
CA MET A 43 -3.76 -15.79 -0.77
C MET A 43 -2.86 -16.44 -1.82
N ASP A 44 -2.20 -17.52 -1.46
CA ASP A 44 -1.30 -18.22 -2.34
C ASP A 44 -1.99 -19.41 -3.02
N VAL A 45 -1.76 -19.52 -4.30
CA VAL A 45 -2.22 -20.64 -5.13
C VAL A 45 -1.03 -21.26 -5.83
N VAL A 46 -1.04 -22.57 -6.01
CA VAL A 46 0.01 -23.30 -6.72
C VAL A 46 -0.53 -23.88 -8.02
N VAL A 47 0.24 -23.73 -9.07
CA VAL A 47 -0.02 -24.34 -10.37
C VAL A 47 0.77 -25.64 -10.44
N VAL A 48 0.07 -26.75 -10.65
CA VAL A 48 0.68 -28.07 -10.74
C VAL A 48 0.26 -28.77 -12.02
N PRO A 49 1.14 -29.55 -12.67
CA PRO A 49 0.77 -30.38 -13.78
C PRO A 49 -0.22 -31.45 -13.35
N GLN A 50 -1.21 -31.72 -14.17
CA GLN A 50 -2.09 -32.89 -13.98
C GLN A 50 -1.28 -34.17 -14.08
N LYS A 51 -1.73 -35.19 -13.36
CA LYS A 51 -1.10 -36.53 -13.44
C LYS A 51 -1.30 -37.07 -14.86
N VAL A 52 -0.21 -37.25 -15.58
CA VAL A 52 -0.19 -37.83 -16.92
C VAL A 52 0.34 -39.25 -16.90
N ALA A 53 0.02 -40.01 -17.94
CA ALA A 53 0.30 -41.44 -17.98
C ALA A 53 1.80 -41.77 -18.19
N SER A 54 2.58 -40.83 -18.73
CA SER A 54 4.00 -41.08 -19.07
C SER A 54 4.94 -40.16 -18.26
N ALA A 55 6.11 -40.67 -17.89
CA ALA A 55 7.16 -39.91 -17.21
C ALA A 55 7.72 -38.81 -18.11
N ASN A 56 7.82 -39.04 -19.42
CA ASN A 56 8.32 -38.04 -20.37
C ASN A 56 7.37 -36.86 -20.49
N ASP A 57 6.05 -37.11 -20.53
CA ASP A 57 5.05 -36.04 -20.57
C ASP A 57 5.08 -35.22 -19.27
N SER A 58 5.24 -35.89 -18.13
CA SER A 58 5.41 -35.20 -16.84
C SER A 58 6.63 -34.27 -16.86
N ALA A 59 7.78 -34.75 -17.34
CA ALA A 59 9.01 -33.94 -17.42
C ALA A 59 8.82 -32.73 -18.33
N ALA A 60 8.16 -32.90 -19.50
CA ALA A 60 7.86 -31.79 -20.41
C ALA A 60 6.95 -30.74 -19.80
N LEU A 61 5.94 -31.14 -18.99
CA LEU A 61 5.06 -30.22 -18.29
C LEU A 61 5.81 -29.43 -17.19
N PHE A 62 6.69 -30.08 -16.42
CA PHE A 62 7.51 -29.40 -15.44
C PHE A 62 8.51 -28.43 -16.08
N ASP A 63 9.11 -28.80 -17.21
CA ASP A 63 9.99 -27.88 -17.97
C ASP A 63 9.20 -26.66 -18.48
N SER A 64 8.00 -26.86 -19.02
CA SER A 64 7.12 -25.77 -19.44
C SER A 64 6.71 -24.88 -18.27
N LEU A 65 6.40 -25.45 -17.10
CA LEU A 65 6.07 -24.70 -15.90
C LEU A 65 7.27 -23.86 -15.43
N SER A 66 8.48 -24.42 -15.48
CA SER A 66 9.71 -23.74 -15.05
C SER A 66 10.06 -22.51 -15.90
N ARG A 67 9.58 -22.46 -17.14
CA ARG A 67 9.71 -21.27 -18.01
C ARG A 67 8.82 -20.09 -17.58
N GLY A 68 7.91 -20.29 -16.64
CA GLY A 68 7.11 -19.25 -16.00
C GLY A 68 5.92 -18.72 -16.80
N GLN A 69 5.77 -19.07 -18.08
CA GLN A 69 4.67 -18.56 -18.92
C GLN A 69 3.29 -18.98 -18.42
N VAL A 70 3.16 -20.24 -18.00
CA VAL A 70 1.92 -20.79 -17.43
C VAL A 70 1.53 -20.04 -16.16
N ILE A 71 2.52 -19.76 -15.30
CA ILE A 71 2.32 -19.07 -14.04
C ILE A 71 1.96 -17.60 -14.29
N ALA A 72 2.64 -16.94 -15.23
CA ALA A 72 2.31 -15.57 -15.63
C ALA A 72 0.89 -15.44 -16.18
N THR A 73 0.45 -16.42 -17.01
CA THR A 73 -0.93 -16.46 -17.51
C THR A 73 -1.94 -16.65 -16.37
N ALA A 74 -1.64 -17.52 -15.41
CA ALA A 74 -2.49 -17.69 -14.23
C ALA A 74 -2.61 -16.38 -13.43
N ALA A 75 -1.49 -15.69 -13.18
CA ALA A 75 -1.47 -14.41 -12.48
C ALA A 75 -2.30 -13.34 -13.21
N GLU A 76 -2.17 -13.25 -14.54
CA GLU A 76 -2.97 -12.32 -15.36
C GLU A 76 -4.47 -12.59 -15.24
N VAL A 77 -4.88 -13.85 -15.27
CA VAL A 77 -6.30 -14.20 -15.12
C VAL A 77 -6.82 -13.82 -13.73
N TYR A 78 -6.06 -14.06 -12.66
CA TYR A 78 -6.47 -13.63 -11.31
C TYR A 78 -6.59 -12.12 -11.16
N SER A 79 -5.77 -11.34 -11.88
CA SER A 79 -5.77 -9.88 -11.83
C SER A 79 -6.95 -9.23 -12.56
N GLN A 80 -7.79 -10.00 -13.25
CA GLN A 80 -8.89 -9.45 -14.04
C GLN A 80 -10.02 -8.92 -13.17
N LYS A 81 -10.47 -7.70 -13.45
CA LYS A 81 -11.55 -7.02 -12.73
C LYS A 81 -12.90 -7.71 -12.84
N ARG A 82 -13.10 -8.58 -13.82
CA ARG A 82 -14.36 -9.32 -14.04
C ARG A 82 -14.79 -10.21 -12.86
N TRP A 83 -13.86 -10.56 -12.00
CA TRP A 83 -14.12 -11.38 -10.82
C TRP A 83 -14.71 -10.59 -9.65
N LEU A 84 -14.63 -9.26 -9.72
CA LEU A 84 -15.15 -8.36 -8.69
C LEU A 84 -16.54 -7.85 -9.08
N PRO A 85 -17.41 -7.53 -8.10
CA PRO A 85 -18.67 -6.85 -8.36
C PRO A 85 -18.44 -5.50 -9.03
N GLU A 86 -19.39 -5.07 -9.86
CA GLU A 86 -19.39 -3.71 -10.41
C GLU A 86 -19.32 -2.67 -9.29
N GLY A 87 -18.50 -1.65 -9.46
CA GLY A 87 -18.31 -0.59 -8.46
C GLY A 87 -17.44 -0.99 -7.26
N SER A 88 -16.83 -2.18 -7.24
CA SER A 88 -15.89 -2.56 -6.19
C SER A 88 -14.74 -1.55 -6.09
N LYS A 89 -14.46 -1.12 -4.85
CA LYS A 89 -13.32 -0.25 -4.52
C LYS A 89 -12.07 -1.04 -4.12
N VAL A 90 -12.15 -2.37 -4.19
CA VAL A 90 -11.02 -3.26 -3.92
C VAL A 90 -10.26 -3.46 -5.21
N GLU A 91 -8.95 -3.29 -5.14
CA GLU A 91 -8.03 -3.61 -6.22
C GLU A 91 -7.45 -5.01 -5.97
N VAL A 92 -7.46 -5.84 -7.02
CA VAL A 92 -6.86 -7.18 -6.96
C VAL A 92 -5.75 -7.27 -7.98
N THR A 93 -4.61 -7.74 -7.51
CA THR A 93 -3.42 -7.99 -8.32
C THR A 93 -2.92 -9.40 -8.03
N ALA A 94 -2.27 -10.02 -9.00
CA ALA A 94 -1.61 -11.29 -8.78
C ALA A 94 -0.21 -11.27 -9.38
N GLY A 95 0.71 -11.95 -8.75
CA GLY A 95 2.09 -12.04 -9.17
C GLY A 95 2.66 -13.40 -8.89
N ASN A 96 3.67 -13.80 -9.67
CA ASN A 96 4.40 -15.03 -9.41
C ASN A 96 5.57 -14.77 -8.44
N VAL A 97 5.82 -15.73 -7.58
CA VAL A 97 7.02 -15.78 -6.72
C VAL A 97 8.07 -16.61 -7.46
N ALA A 98 8.86 -15.97 -8.32
CA ALA A 98 9.92 -16.67 -9.03
C ALA A 98 11.05 -17.14 -8.07
N PRO A 99 11.63 -18.34 -8.21
CA PRO A 99 11.40 -19.35 -9.25
C PRO A 99 10.37 -20.45 -8.87
N SER A 100 9.27 -20.10 -8.22
CA SER A 100 8.29 -21.09 -7.76
C SER A 100 7.06 -21.17 -8.69
N ALA A 101 6.30 -22.26 -8.57
CA ALA A 101 5.01 -22.43 -9.22
C ALA A 101 3.85 -21.76 -8.45
N VAL A 102 4.17 -20.84 -7.54
CA VAL A 102 3.21 -20.15 -6.69
C VAL A 102 2.83 -18.82 -7.29
N VAL A 103 1.53 -18.55 -7.31
CA VAL A 103 0.94 -17.24 -7.61
C VAL A 103 0.38 -16.67 -6.33
N THR A 104 0.85 -15.52 -5.93
CA THR A 104 0.29 -14.75 -4.81
C THR A 104 -0.77 -13.81 -5.36
N VAL A 105 -2.01 -14.02 -4.96
CA VAL A 105 -3.14 -13.13 -5.23
C VAL A 105 -3.28 -12.17 -4.06
N ARG A 106 -3.30 -10.87 -4.35
CA ARG A 106 -3.34 -9.79 -3.37
C ARG A 106 -4.55 -8.91 -3.62
N ALA A 107 -5.32 -8.65 -2.58
CA ALA A 107 -6.38 -7.68 -2.58
C ALA A 107 -6.02 -6.48 -1.70
N ALA A 108 -6.37 -5.27 -2.15
CA ALA A 108 -6.12 -4.02 -1.43
C ALA A 108 -7.36 -3.11 -1.45
N GLY A 109 -7.67 -2.48 -0.32
CA GLY A 109 -8.84 -1.61 -0.20
C GLY A 109 -8.89 -0.89 1.14
N SER A 110 -9.91 -0.05 1.33
CA SER A 110 -10.08 0.74 2.55
C SER A 110 -10.82 0.01 3.68
N ASP A 111 -11.44 -1.13 3.39
CA ASP A 111 -12.22 -1.92 4.35
C ASP A 111 -11.66 -3.34 4.42
N PRO A 112 -11.20 -3.81 5.59
CA PRO A 112 -10.58 -5.12 5.73
C PRO A 112 -11.54 -6.27 5.40
N GLY A 113 -12.82 -6.17 5.73
CA GLY A 113 -13.83 -7.19 5.44
C GLY A 113 -14.10 -7.31 3.95
N GLN A 114 -14.17 -6.17 3.23
CA GLN A 114 -14.33 -6.17 1.78
C GLN A 114 -13.09 -6.73 1.07
N VAL A 115 -11.90 -6.44 1.57
CA VAL A 115 -10.63 -6.98 1.03
C VAL A 115 -10.60 -8.50 1.12
N THR A 116 -10.92 -9.06 2.29
CA THR A 116 -10.96 -10.52 2.50
C THR A 116 -12.01 -11.18 1.60
N SER A 117 -13.25 -10.66 1.63
CA SER A 117 -14.35 -11.22 0.81
C SER A 117 -14.10 -11.12 -0.69
N ALA A 118 -13.46 -10.04 -1.14
CA ALA A 118 -13.07 -9.88 -2.55
C ALA A 118 -12.02 -10.92 -2.96
N LEU A 119 -11.02 -11.14 -2.10
CA LEU A 119 -9.95 -12.12 -2.36
C LEU A 119 -10.50 -13.54 -2.44
N GLU A 120 -11.33 -13.95 -1.49
CA GLU A 120 -12.01 -15.25 -1.51
C GLU A 120 -12.82 -15.44 -2.78
N ARG A 121 -13.62 -14.43 -3.16
CA ARG A 121 -14.45 -14.48 -4.36
C ARG A 121 -13.61 -14.61 -5.63
N VAL A 122 -12.53 -13.83 -5.75
CA VAL A 122 -11.64 -13.88 -6.91
C VAL A 122 -11.02 -15.25 -7.01
N VAL A 123 -10.46 -15.79 -5.93
CA VAL A 123 -9.84 -17.12 -5.94
C VAL A 123 -10.87 -18.21 -6.25
N ALA A 124 -12.03 -18.19 -5.62
CA ALA A 124 -13.08 -19.18 -5.85
C ALA A 124 -13.63 -19.14 -7.29
N SER A 125 -13.75 -17.94 -7.88
CA SER A 125 -14.31 -17.78 -9.23
C SER A 125 -13.28 -18.03 -10.34
N ALA A 126 -12.04 -17.55 -10.17
CA ALA A 126 -11.00 -17.64 -11.18
C ALA A 126 -10.36 -19.05 -11.25
N THR A 127 -10.19 -19.74 -10.12
CA THR A 127 -9.51 -21.04 -10.06
C THR A 127 -10.08 -22.07 -11.05
N PRO A 128 -11.41 -22.32 -11.12
CA PRO A 128 -11.96 -23.28 -12.07
C PRO A 128 -11.80 -22.84 -13.53
N GLU A 129 -11.85 -21.54 -13.81
CA GLU A 129 -11.63 -21.02 -15.16
C GLU A 129 -10.17 -21.19 -15.60
N ILE A 130 -9.24 -20.89 -14.69
CA ILE A 130 -7.80 -21.08 -14.95
C ILE A 130 -7.51 -22.56 -15.24
N GLY A 131 -8.09 -23.49 -14.48
CA GLY A 131 -7.93 -24.93 -14.72
C GLY A 131 -8.42 -25.37 -16.10
N LYS A 132 -9.45 -24.71 -16.66
CA LYS A 132 -9.91 -24.98 -18.04
C LYS A 132 -8.97 -24.40 -19.09
N VAL A 133 -8.50 -23.18 -18.89
CA VAL A 133 -7.66 -22.45 -19.85
C VAL A 133 -6.25 -23.00 -19.89
N LEU A 134 -5.72 -23.42 -18.75
CA LEU A 134 -4.35 -23.89 -18.62
C LEU A 134 -4.21 -25.41 -18.67
N ALA A 135 -5.23 -26.16 -19.07
CA ALA A 135 -5.06 -27.59 -19.21
C ALA A 135 -3.80 -27.92 -20.04
N PRO A 136 -2.97 -28.86 -19.61
CA PRO A 136 -3.17 -29.89 -18.59
C PRO A 136 -2.65 -29.52 -17.18
N TYR A 137 -2.73 -28.29 -16.76
CA TYR A 137 -2.38 -27.86 -15.39
C TYR A 137 -3.63 -27.71 -14.54
N THR A 138 -3.46 -27.89 -13.23
CA THR A 138 -4.47 -27.60 -12.21
C THR A 138 -3.95 -26.52 -11.26
N VAL A 139 -4.87 -25.79 -10.66
CA VAL A 139 -4.56 -24.80 -9.64
C VAL A 139 -5.17 -25.25 -8.33
N THR A 140 -4.36 -25.23 -7.29
CA THR A 140 -4.77 -25.57 -5.93
C THR A 140 -4.40 -24.45 -4.98
N THR A 141 -5.29 -24.09 -4.07
CA THR A 141 -5.02 -23.12 -3.02
C THR A 141 -4.07 -23.73 -1.98
N LEU A 142 -3.01 -22.99 -1.61
CA LEU A 142 -2.09 -23.40 -0.55
C LEU A 142 -2.66 -23.15 0.84
N SER A 143 -3.45 -22.10 0.97
CA SER A 143 -4.16 -21.74 2.22
C SER A 143 -5.65 -21.75 1.96
N THR A 144 -6.41 -22.26 2.92
CA THR A 144 -7.88 -22.29 2.87
C THR A 144 -8.48 -20.91 3.16
N GLU A 145 -7.74 -20.08 3.90
CA GLU A 145 -8.16 -18.74 4.32
C GLU A 145 -7.16 -17.69 3.83
N PRO A 146 -7.67 -16.50 3.47
CA PRO A 146 -6.82 -15.34 3.19
C PRO A 146 -5.96 -14.98 4.41
N SER A 147 -4.81 -14.35 4.17
CA SER A 147 -4.02 -13.77 5.27
C SER A 147 -4.85 -12.71 6.01
N THR A 148 -4.60 -12.57 7.30
CA THR A 148 -5.20 -11.47 8.08
C THR A 148 -4.90 -10.14 7.39
N PRO A 149 -5.91 -9.27 7.16
CA PRO A 149 -5.68 -8.00 6.49
C PRO A 149 -4.68 -7.14 7.24
N GLU A 150 -3.56 -6.85 6.60
CA GLU A 150 -2.54 -5.96 7.15
C GLU A 150 -2.82 -4.51 6.76
N SER A 151 -2.71 -3.60 7.72
CA SER A 151 -2.82 -2.17 7.47
C SER A 151 -1.57 -1.67 6.75
N GLY A 152 -1.69 -1.41 5.45
CA GLY A 152 -0.67 -0.73 4.67
C GLY A 152 -0.80 0.78 4.85
N GLY A 153 0.18 1.41 5.45
CA GLY A 153 0.21 2.86 5.64
C GLY A 153 1.03 3.26 6.87
N LEU A 154 1.27 4.56 6.98
CA LEU A 154 1.93 5.10 8.16
C LEU A 154 1.05 4.85 9.39
N SER A 155 1.62 4.27 10.43
CA SER A 155 0.94 4.14 11.72
C SER A 155 0.53 5.52 12.25
N THR A 156 -0.54 5.59 13.02
CA THR A 156 -1.03 6.85 13.58
C THR A 156 0.06 7.66 14.29
N PRO A 157 0.94 7.07 15.13
CA PRO A 157 2.03 7.83 15.74
C PRO A 157 3.01 8.38 14.71
N LEU A 158 3.30 7.65 13.64
CA LEU A 158 4.20 8.11 12.59
C LEU A 158 3.57 9.25 11.77
N LYS A 159 2.26 9.21 11.51
CA LYS A 159 1.51 10.33 10.89
C LYS A 159 1.62 11.60 11.73
N LEU A 160 1.52 11.51 13.06
CA LEU A 160 1.68 12.64 13.96
C LEU A 160 3.11 13.19 13.95
N VAL A 161 4.11 12.32 13.94
CA VAL A 161 5.53 12.75 13.84
C VAL A 161 5.78 13.51 12.54
N VAL A 162 5.27 13.02 11.41
CA VAL A 162 5.39 13.72 10.11
C VAL A 162 4.71 15.08 10.14
N ALA A 163 3.52 15.18 10.73
CA ALA A 163 2.79 16.43 10.87
C ALA A 163 3.55 17.46 11.76
N LEU A 164 4.13 17.00 12.86
CA LEU A 164 4.94 17.84 13.75
C LEU A 164 6.22 18.33 13.05
N LEU A 165 6.90 17.46 12.31
CA LEU A 165 8.10 17.85 11.56
C LEU A 165 7.77 18.88 10.47
N ALA A 166 6.65 18.72 9.75
CA ALA A 166 6.19 19.69 8.77
C ALA A 166 5.89 21.05 9.41
N GLY A 167 5.23 21.05 10.58
CA GLY A 167 4.98 22.27 11.36
C GLY A 167 6.25 22.95 11.82
N LEU A 168 7.22 22.19 12.33
CA LEU A 168 8.51 22.72 12.79
C LEU A 168 9.30 23.35 11.63
N LEU A 169 9.36 22.66 10.48
CA LEU A 169 10.01 23.18 9.28
C LEU A 169 9.39 24.50 8.82
N THR A 170 8.06 24.59 8.81
CA THR A 170 7.33 25.80 8.44
C THR A 170 7.63 26.94 9.43
N ALA A 171 7.68 26.66 10.73
CA ALA A 171 8.02 27.65 11.74
C ALA A 171 9.44 28.20 11.57
N ILE A 172 10.41 27.34 11.27
CA ILE A 172 11.82 27.74 11.03
C ILE A 172 11.91 28.62 9.79
N LEU A 173 11.25 28.25 8.69
CA LEU A 173 11.25 29.03 7.45
C LEU A 173 10.58 30.40 7.65
N ALA A 174 9.46 30.45 8.37
CA ALA A 174 8.77 31.71 8.67
C ALA A 174 9.61 32.63 9.55
N ALA A 175 10.31 32.10 10.54
CA ALA A 175 11.24 32.86 11.39
C ALA A 175 12.43 33.41 10.59
N GLY A 176 12.99 32.60 9.67
CA GLY A 176 14.09 33.00 8.78
C GLY A 176 13.68 34.13 7.83
N ALA A 177 12.51 34.01 7.18
CA ALA A 177 11.99 35.02 6.26
C ALA A 177 11.74 36.39 6.96
N GLY A 178 11.23 36.36 8.22
CA GLY A 178 11.01 37.56 9.00
C GLY A 178 12.31 38.33 9.33
N SER A 179 13.43 37.63 9.47
CA SER A 179 14.72 38.23 9.76
C SER A 179 15.35 38.95 8.55
N THR A 180 15.14 38.43 7.35
CA THR A 180 15.66 39.01 6.10
C THR A 180 14.91 40.28 5.69
N LEU A 181 13.58 40.31 5.87
CA LEU A 181 12.73 41.47 5.59
C LEU A 181 13.02 42.67 6.54
N SER A 182 13.36 42.38 7.80
CA SER A 182 13.70 43.45 8.75
C SER A 182 15.06 44.11 8.45
N ARG A 183 16.01 43.37 7.87
CA ARG A 183 17.31 43.95 7.44
C ARG A 183 17.17 44.85 6.21
N ARG A 184 16.24 44.61 5.28
CA ARG A 184 16.01 45.43 4.09
C ARG A 184 15.29 46.76 4.40
N ARG A 185 14.59 46.88 5.54
CA ARG A 185 13.92 48.13 5.98
C ARG A 185 14.80 49.06 6.81
N ALA A 186 15.98 48.60 7.25
CA ALA A 186 16.89 49.35 8.09
C ALA A 186 18.12 49.91 7.35
N GLY A 187 18.24 49.67 6.05
CA GLY A 187 19.21 50.29 5.13
C GLY A 187 18.50 51.17 4.10
#